data_f64e030005a802eea7b63a194eca5186
#
_entry.id   f64e030005a802eea7b63a194eca5186
#
_cell.length_a   1.000
_cell.length_b   1.000
_cell.length_c   1.000
_cell.angle_alpha   90.00
_cell.angle_beta   90.00
_cell.angle_gamma   90.00
#
_symmetry.space_group_name_H-M   'P 1'
#
loop_
_entity.id
_entity.type
_entity.pdbx_description
1 polymer ?
#
loop_
_entity_poly.entity_id
_entity_poly.type
_entity_poly.pdbx_seq_one_letter_code
_entity_poly.pdbx_strand_id
1 'polypeptide(L)'
;MARPRPARTPERLPVASDVAALAGVSTATVSRVLNGAAAVRPDKRDAVLQATAQLGFVANGAARALSLRHFQTVGAVIPNIENEEFIRALSALQAGLRQGGYTLVLASAGYDLDDELREATRMLKRGIDGLLLIGDLHRPALFQQTARLSIPVVQAFTLSDTRPCVGFDNADAAARAANYLLDLGHRRIAVVTGIRKENDRGGVRAGGVAAAMARRGARIRPEHDLIVSFGIAAGCDALRQLMTGGGPPPTAIVCGTDQLAFGVLIEARAQGIDVPGRLSVIGFNDSDYAAYLSPPLTTIRVHASEIGRAAAQYLLARMAGQPTVRETLIPAELIVRGSTAPPLRARRNKDD
;
A
#
# COMPACT_ATOMS: atom_id res chain seq x y z
N MET A 1 30.44 -53.14 -5.58
CA MET A 1 31.00 -51.87 -6.09
C MET A 1 30.05 -51.33 -7.15
N ALA A 2 29.26 -50.28 -6.81
CA ALA A 2 28.34 -49.63 -7.74
C ALA A 2 29.11 -48.63 -8.62
N ARG A 3 28.95 -48.71 -9.96
CA ARG A 3 29.55 -47.75 -10.89
C ARG A 3 28.97 -46.36 -10.67
N PRO A 4 29.79 -45.28 -10.64
CA PRO A 4 29.29 -43.92 -10.55
C PRO A 4 28.49 -43.57 -11.81
N ARG A 5 27.26 -43.00 -11.64
CA ARG A 5 26.50 -42.40 -12.72
C ARG A 5 27.30 -41.25 -13.35
N PRO A 6 27.35 -41.14 -14.71
CA PRO A 6 28.02 -40.03 -15.34
C PRO A 6 27.29 -38.71 -14.94
N ALA A 7 28.09 -37.70 -14.57
CA ALA A 7 27.57 -36.34 -14.32
C ALA A 7 26.88 -35.82 -15.58
N ARG A 8 25.57 -35.49 -15.47
CA ARG A 8 24.86 -34.82 -16.57
C ARG A 8 25.54 -33.46 -16.76
N THR A 9 26.14 -33.26 -17.94
CA THR A 9 26.55 -31.95 -18.43
C THR A 9 25.29 -31.05 -18.37
N PRO A 10 25.35 -29.82 -17.85
CA PRO A 10 24.19 -28.93 -17.86
C PRO A 10 23.79 -28.70 -19.31
N GLU A 11 22.60 -29.17 -19.70
CA GLU A 11 22.02 -28.89 -20.99
C GLU A 11 21.94 -27.38 -21.18
N ARG A 12 22.64 -26.87 -22.19
CA ARG A 12 22.61 -25.45 -22.54
C ARG A 12 21.15 -25.06 -22.84
N LEU A 13 20.66 -24.02 -22.14
CA LEU A 13 19.35 -23.47 -22.42
C LEU A 13 19.26 -23.00 -23.88
N PRO A 14 18.13 -23.28 -24.58
CA PRO A 14 17.93 -22.84 -25.96
C PRO A 14 18.07 -21.33 -26.08
N VAL A 15 18.65 -20.86 -27.18
CA VAL A 15 18.77 -19.42 -27.50
C VAL A 15 18.05 -19.12 -28.83
N ALA A 16 17.84 -17.84 -29.12
CA ALA A 16 17.09 -17.40 -30.32
C ALA A 16 17.70 -17.94 -31.65
N SER A 17 19.01 -18.20 -31.68
CA SER A 17 19.67 -18.84 -32.84
C SER A 17 19.25 -20.29 -33.05
N ASP A 18 18.95 -21.03 -31.97
CA ASP A 18 18.51 -22.42 -32.07
C ASP A 18 17.06 -22.49 -32.64
N VAL A 19 16.19 -21.55 -32.21
CA VAL A 19 14.84 -21.37 -32.76
C VAL A 19 14.91 -21.00 -34.25
N ALA A 20 15.81 -20.07 -34.58
CA ALA A 20 16.00 -19.63 -35.97
C ALA A 20 16.44 -20.78 -36.88
N ALA A 21 17.41 -21.60 -36.41
CA ALA A 21 17.89 -22.77 -37.15
C ALA A 21 16.78 -23.81 -37.35
N LEU A 22 16.02 -24.11 -36.27
CA LEU A 22 14.92 -25.10 -36.36
C LEU A 22 13.77 -24.62 -37.23
N ALA A 23 13.43 -23.34 -37.21
CA ALA A 23 12.35 -22.73 -37.98
C ALA A 23 12.76 -22.35 -39.42
N GLY A 24 14.02 -22.51 -39.83
CA GLY A 24 14.53 -22.11 -41.13
C GLY A 24 14.44 -20.62 -41.45
N VAL A 25 14.63 -19.76 -40.43
CA VAL A 25 14.52 -18.31 -40.56
C VAL A 25 15.72 -17.61 -39.92
N SER A 26 15.83 -16.27 -40.11
CA SER A 26 16.85 -15.47 -39.40
C SER A 26 16.44 -15.19 -37.96
N THR A 27 17.42 -14.94 -37.07
CA THR A 27 17.19 -14.52 -35.70
C THR A 27 16.36 -13.21 -35.63
N ALA A 28 16.53 -12.31 -36.62
CA ALA A 28 15.69 -11.13 -36.77
C ALA A 28 14.21 -11.46 -37.01
N THR A 29 13.93 -12.54 -37.78
CA THR A 29 12.56 -13.02 -38.00
C THR A 29 11.98 -13.61 -36.71
N VAL A 30 12.76 -14.42 -35.97
CA VAL A 30 12.36 -14.94 -34.66
C VAL A 30 12.00 -13.79 -33.72
N SER A 31 12.86 -12.78 -33.62
CA SER A 31 12.59 -11.59 -32.78
C SER A 31 11.30 -10.87 -33.20
N ARG A 32 11.06 -10.67 -34.49
CA ARG A 32 9.83 -10.03 -34.99
C ARG A 32 8.58 -10.84 -34.65
N VAL A 33 8.62 -12.16 -34.81
CA VAL A 33 7.48 -13.04 -34.48
C VAL A 33 7.18 -12.99 -32.99
N LEU A 34 8.19 -13.15 -32.13
CA LEU A 34 8.05 -13.18 -30.68
C LEU A 34 7.63 -11.80 -30.12
N ASN A 35 7.94 -10.73 -30.85
CA ASN A 35 7.51 -9.35 -30.49
C ASN A 35 6.16 -8.95 -31.13
N GLY A 36 5.46 -9.89 -31.78
CA GLY A 36 4.10 -9.64 -32.31
C GLY A 36 4.05 -8.79 -33.59
N ALA A 37 5.18 -8.60 -34.30
CA ALA A 37 5.19 -7.80 -35.51
C ALA A 37 4.24 -8.36 -36.60
N ALA A 38 3.33 -7.53 -37.08
CA ALA A 38 2.33 -7.92 -38.09
C ALA A 38 2.92 -8.28 -39.47
N ALA A 39 4.10 -7.76 -39.78
CA ALA A 39 4.74 -7.86 -41.11
C ALA A 39 5.47 -9.19 -41.38
N VAL A 40 5.23 -10.24 -40.58
CA VAL A 40 5.81 -11.57 -40.81
C VAL A 40 4.78 -12.49 -41.50
N ARG A 41 5.18 -13.14 -42.60
CA ARG A 41 4.34 -14.09 -43.31
C ARG A 41 3.81 -15.19 -42.36
N PRO A 42 2.53 -15.62 -42.50
CA PRO A 42 1.91 -16.59 -41.59
C PRO A 42 2.71 -17.91 -41.50
N ASP A 43 3.18 -18.47 -42.65
CA ASP A 43 3.97 -19.67 -42.67
C ASP A 43 5.25 -19.61 -41.82
N LYS A 44 5.97 -18.48 -41.87
CA LYS A 44 7.17 -18.26 -41.05
C LYS A 44 6.85 -18.02 -39.58
N ARG A 45 5.70 -17.37 -39.28
CA ARG A 45 5.23 -17.19 -37.92
C ARG A 45 4.95 -18.52 -37.24
N ASP A 46 4.22 -19.40 -37.93
CA ASP A 46 3.85 -20.71 -37.40
C ASP A 46 5.09 -21.59 -37.20
N ALA A 47 6.03 -21.60 -38.16
CA ALA A 47 7.30 -22.31 -38.00
C ALA A 47 8.10 -21.84 -36.76
N VAL A 48 8.17 -20.51 -36.49
CA VAL A 48 8.85 -19.99 -35.33
C VAL A 48 8.14 -20.36 -34.03
N LEU A 49 6.79 -20.31 -34.01
CA LEU A 49 6.02 -20.69 -32.82
C LEU A 49 6.17 -22.16 -32.47
N GLN A 50 6.13 -23.03 -33.50
CA GLN A 50 6.38 -24.47 -33.34
C GLN A 50 7.79 -24.76 -32.84
N ALA A 51 8.81 -24.17 -33.46
CA ALA A 51 10.19 -24.33 -33.01
C ALA A 51 10.41 -23.84 -31.58
N THR A 52 9.78 -22.71 -31.21
CA THR A 52 9.81 -22.17 -29.85
C THR A 52 9.22 -23.14 -28.83
N ALA A 53 8.04 -23.72 -29.14
CA ALA A 53 7.38 -24.71 -28.29
C ALA A 53 8.19 -26.02 -28.17
N GLN A 54 8.73 -26.52 -29.29
CA GLN A 54 9.53 -27.74 -29.32
C GLN A 54 10.81 -27.67 -28.53
N LEU A 55 11.49 -26.49 -28.57
CA LEU A 55 12.72 -26.27 -27.83
C LEU A 55 12.48 -25.84 -26.38
N GLY A 56 11.24 -25.52 -25.96
CA GLY A 56 10.97 -24.90 -24.67
C GLY A 56 11.64 -23.53 -24.53
N PHE A 57 11.85 -22.83 -25.65
CA PHE A 57 12.54 -21.54 -25.65
C PHE A 57 11.66 -20.47 -25.05
N VAL A 58 12.19 -19.80 -24.02
CA VAL A 58 11.58 -18.60 -23.42
C VAL A 58 12.39 -17.38 -23.85
N ALA A 59 11.73 -16.46 -24.56
CA ALA A 59 12.39 -15.24 -25.01
C ALA A 59 12.94 -14.45 -23.80
N ASN A 60 14.23 -14.08 -23.87
CA ASN A 60 14.84 -13.28 -22.82
C ASN A 60 14.26 -11.86 -22.84
N GLY A 61 13.50 -11.51 -21.78
CA GLY A 61 12.89 -10.19 -21.63
C GLY A 61 13.90 -9.05 -21.68
N ALA A 62 15.15 -9.26 -21.22
CA ALA A 62 16.21 -8.24 -21.28
C ALA A 62 16.63 -7.92 -22.73
N ALA A 63 16.73 -8.93 -23.60
CA ALA A 63 17.01 -8.71 -25.02
C ALA A 63 15.86 -7.96 -25.72
N ARG A 64 14.62 -8.26 -25.35
CA ARG A 64 13.42 -7.56 -25.83
C ARG A 64 13.39 -6.11 -25.37
N ALA A 65 13.67 -5.87 -24.09
CA ALA A 65 13.71 -4.53 -23.49
C ALA A 65 14.76 -3.61 -24.16
N LEU A 66 15.94 -4.13 -24.47
CA LEU A 66 16.97 -3.43 -25.24
C LEU A 66 16.49 -3.04 -26.64
N SER A 67 15.74 -3.91 -27.31
CA SER A 67 15.19 -3.65 -28.64
C SER A 67 14.06 -2.63 -28.65
N LEU A 68 13.20 -2.65 -27.65
CA LEU A 68 11.99 -1.81 -27.56
C LEU A 68 12.19 -0.55 -26.73
N ARG A 69 13.28 -0.41 -25.98
CA ARG A 69 13.52 0.62 -24.96
C ARG A 69 12.44 0.68 -23.88
N HIS A 70 11.70 -0.42 -23.69
CA HIS A 70 10.67 -0.58 -22.67
C HIS A 70 10.81 -1.94 -22.00
N PHE A 71 10.82 -1.94 -20.66
CA PHE A 71 10.98 -3.16 -19.87
C PHE A 71 9.65 -3.87 -19.60
N GLN A 72 8.54 -3.23 -19.92
CA GLN A 72 7.17 -3.69 -19.58
C GLN A 72 7.04 -4.07 -18.12
N THR A 73 7.69 -3.31 -17.27
CA THR A 73 7.77 -3.54 -15.82
C THR A 73 7.55 -2.24 -15.07
N VAL A 74 6.66 -2.26 -14.09
CA VAL A 74 6.43 -1.18 -13.14
C VAL A 74 6.90 -1.64 -11.78
N GLY A 75 7.66 -0.80 -11.09
CA GLY A 75 8.07 -1.00 -9.70
C GLY A 75 7.05 -0.43 -8.72
N ALA A 76 6.91 -1.07 -7.56
CA ALA A 76 6.26 -0.49 -6.40
C ALA A 76 7.13 -0.73 -5.16
N VAL A 77 7.42 0.33 -4.42
CA VAL A 77 8.07 0.21 -3.10
C VAL A 77 7.05 0.59 -2.04
N ILE A 78 6.78 -0.34 -1.13
CA ILE A 78 5.81 -0.17 -0.06
C ILE A 78 6.49 -0.29 1.31
N PRO A 79 5.93 0.34 2.35
CA PRO A 79 6.52 0.24 3.70
C PRO A 79 6.39 -1.15 4.30
N ASN A 80 5.24 -1.82 4.14
CA ASN A 80 4.95 -3.09 4.78
C ASN A 80 4.03 -3.96 3.91
N ILE A 81 4.44 -5.18 3.64
CA ILE A 81 3.68 -6.18 2.86
C ILE A 81 2.55 -6.84 3.68
N GLU A 82 2.58 -6.75 5.02
CA GLU A 82 1.53 -7.27 5.87
C GLU A 82 0.30 -6.35 5.96
N ASN A 83 0.42 -5.12 5.45
CA ASN A 83 -0.69 -4.18 5.45
C ASN A 83 -1.69 -4.52 4.33
N GLU A 84 -2.88 -4.98 4.71
CA GLU A 84 -3.95 -5.40 3.82
C GLU A 84 -4.32 -4.32 2.78
N GLU A 85 -4.34 -3.04 3.19
CA GLU A 85 -4.69 -1.94 2.31
C GLU A 85 -3.71 -1.76 1.15
N PHE A 86 -2.41 -1.92 1.44
CA PHE A 86 -1.41 -1.86 0.37
C PHE A 86 -1.57 -3.03 -0.60
N ILE A 87 -1.85 -4.23 -0.09
CA ILE A 87 -2.06 -5.42 -0.93
C ILE A 87 -3.31 -5.27 -1.81
N ARG A 88 -4.41 -4.71 -1.29
CA ARG A 88 -5.61 -4.41 -2.09
C ARG A 88 -5.31 -3.41 -3.21
N ALA A 89 -4.59 -2.33 -2.89
CA ALA A 89 -4.19 -1.35 -3.90
C ALA A 89 -3.26 -1.96 -4.95
N LEU A 90 -2.26 -2.75 -4.53
CA LEU A 90 -1.32 -3.41 -5.44
C LEU A 90 -2.01 -4.44 -6.34
N SER A 91 -2.99 -5.18 -5.83
CA SER A 91 -3.79 -6.11 -6.63
C SER A 91 -4.56 -5.38 -7.74
N ALA A 92 -5.16 -4.24 -7.40
CA ALA A 92 -5.88 -3.41 -8.36
C ALA A 92 -4.92 -2.71 -9.35
N LEU A 93 -3.76 -2.23 -8.88
CA LEU A 93 -2.67 -1.70 -9.71
C LEU A 93 -2.21 -2.75 -10.73
N GLN A 94 -1.89 -3.96 -10.27
CA GLN A 94 -1.45 -5.06 -11.14
C GLN A 94 -2.49 -5.42 -12.20
N ALA A 95 -3.78 -5.48 -11.81
CA ALA A 95 -4.88 -5.75 -12.75
C ALA A 95 -4.96 -4.68 -13.84
N GLY A 96 -4.82 -3.40 -13.48
CA GLY A 96 -4.78 -2.29 -14.43
C GLY A 96 -3.55 -2.33 -15.34
N LEU A 97 -2.37 -2.52 -14.77
CA LEU A 97 -1.11 -2.60 -15.52
C LEU A 97 -1.06 -3.77 -16.53
N ARG A 98 -1.67 -4.91 -16.18
CA ARG A 98 -1.77 -6.08 -17.06
C ARG A 98 -2.50 -5.76 -18.36
N GLN A 99 -3.51 -4.87 -18.34
CA GLN A 99 -4.21 -4.44 -19.55
C GLN A 99 -3.28 -3.71 -20.52
N GLY A 100 -2.27 -3.02 -20.03
CA GLY A 100 -1.21 -2.39 -20.81
C GLY A 100 -0.02 -3.31 -21.14
N GLY A 101 -0.06 -4.60 -20.74
CA GLY A 101 1.03 -5.54 -20.94
C GLY A 101 2.19 -5.40 -19.97
N TYR A 102 2.00 -4.70 -18.83
CA TYR A 102 3.03 -4.49 -17.82
C TYR A 102 2.95 -5.50 -16.67
N THR A 103 4.12 -5.87 -16.16
CA THR A 103 4.28 -6.67 -14.93
C THR A 103 4.60 -5.76 -13.76
N LEU A 104 4.08 -6.08 -12.57
CA LEU A 104 4.40 -5.38 -11.33
C LEU A 104 5.51 -6.11 -10.58
N VAL A 105 6.55 -5.38 -10.17
CA VAL A 105 7.62 -5.83 -9.27
C VAL A 105 7.52 -5.08 -7.96
N LEU A 106 7.54 -5.80 -6.85
CA LEU A 106 7.32 -5.28 -5.52
C LEU A 106 8.58 -5.37 -4.66
N ALA A 107 8.84 -4.33 -3.86
CA ALA A 107 9.77 -4.36 -2.73
C ALA A 107 9.13 -3.74 -1.48
N SER A 108 9.62 -4.14 -0.31
CA SER A 108 9.21 -3.58 0.98
C SER A 108 10.41 -2.91 1.65
N ALA A 109 10.21 -1.72 2.23
CA ALA A 109 11.25 -0.88 2.82
C ALA A 109 11.12 -0.67 4.34
N GLY A 110 10.13 -1.27 5.01
CA GLY A 110 10.02 -1.25 6.47
C GLY A 110 9.85 0.13 7.12
N TYR A 111 9.33 1.14 6.40
CA TYR A 111 9.32 2.55 6.83
C TYR A 111 10.71 3.16 7.01
N ASP A 112 11.72 2.68 6.28
CA ASP A 112 13.07 3.24 6.23
C ASP A 112 13.30 3.90 4.86
N LEU A 113 13.49 5.22 4.85
CA LEU A 113 13.64 5.98 3.59
C LEU A 113 14.93 5.66 2.85
N ASP A 114 15.97 5.18 3.54
CA ASP A 114 17.22 4.77 2.90
C ASP A 114 17.08 3.38 2.29
N ASP A 115 16.31 2.48 2.91
CA ASP A 115 15.91 1.21 2.31
C ASP A 115 15.01 1.43 1.09
N GLU A 116 14.03 2.33 1.18
CA GLU A 116 13.19 2.70 0.04
C GLU A 116 14.04 3.17 -1.15
N LEU A 117 14.97 4.07 -0.91
CA LEU A 117 15.88 4.55 -1.95
C LEU A 117 16.74 3.41 -2.53
N ARG A 118 17.23 2.49 -1.68
CA ARG A 118 18.01 1.32 -2.13
C ARG A 118 17.19 0.41 -3.02
N GLU A 119 15.97 0.07 -2.61
CA GLU A 119 15.10 -0.82 -3.38
C GLU A 119 14.64 -0.18 -4.70
N ALA A 120 14.22 1.09 -4.66
CA ALA A 120 13.90 1.83 -5.88
C ALA A 120 15.11 1.89 -6.83
N THR A 121 16.32 2.19 -6.32
CA THR A 121 17.55 2.19 -7.13
C THR A 121 17.84 0.82 -7.76
N ARG A 122 17.60 -0.28 -7.03
CA ARG A 122 17.75 -1.65 -7.57
C ARG A 122 16.76 -1.91 -8.72
N MET A 123 15.50 -1.48 -8.58
CA MET A 123 14.49 -1.59 -9.62
C MET A 123 14.85 -0.77 -10.86
N LEU A 124 15.30 0.49 -10.67
CA LEU A 124 15.76 1.36 -11.76
C LEU A 124 16.94 0.73 -12.53
N LYS A 125 17.91 0.14 -11.83
CA LYS A 125 19.06 -0.56 -12.45
C LYS A 125 18.67 -1.81 -13.23
N ARG A 126 17.61 -2.52 -12.81
CA ARG A 126 17.08 -3.70 -13.50
C ARG A 126 16.18 -3.36 -14.67
N GLY A 127 15.78 -2.10 -14.78
CA GLY A 127 14.88 -1.59 -15.79
C GLY A 127 13.41 -1.70 -15.36
N ILE A 128 12.84 -0.54 -15.10
CA ILE A 128 11.39 -0.35 -14.91
C ILE A 128 10.97 0.85 -15.74
N ASP A 129 9.70 0.89 -16.15
CA ASP A 129 9.12 1.96 -16.96
C ASP A 129 8.28 2.94 -16.12
N GLY A 130 7.98 2.60 -14.88
CA GLY A 130 7.21 3.43 -13.94
C GLY A 130 7.43 2.99 -12.51
N LEU A 131 7.12 3.86 -11.55
CA LEU A 131 7.31 3.60 -10.12
C LEU A 131 6.13 4.11 -9.30
N LEU A 132 5.61 3.27 -8.39
CA LEU A 132 4.66 3.64 -7.35
C LEU A 132 5.37 3.69 -6.01
N LEU A 133 5.10 4.74 -5.23
CA LEU A 133 5.57 4.95 -3.86
C LEU A 133 4.37 5.17 -2.93
N ILE A 134 4.56 4.97 -1.63
CA ILE A 134 3.51 5.13 -0.63
C ILE A 134 3.81 6.32 0.29
N GLY A 135 2.90 7.32 0.32
CA GLY A 135 3.07 8.53 1.11
C GLY A 135 3.74 9.66 0.34
N ASP A 136 4.10 10.74 1.02
CA ASP A 136 4.75 11.93 0.44
C ASP A 136 6.18 12.13 0.93
N LEU A 137 6.57 11.44 2.01
CA LEU A 137 7.92 11.55 2.58
C LEU A 137 8.87 10.55 1.95
N HIS A 138 9.84 11.06 1.17
CA HIS A 138 10.83 10.26 0.45
C HIS A 138 12.17 11.00 0.39
N ARG A 139 13.27 10.27 0.16
CA ARG A 139 14.57 10.89 -0.08
C ARG A 139 14.59 11.66 -1.41
N PRO A 140 15.02 12.93 -1.45
CA PRO A 140 15.09 13.71 -2.70
C PRO A 140 15.90 13.04 -3.82
N ALA A 141 16.91 12.26 -3.46
CA ALA A 141 17.74 11.52 -4.41
C ALA A 141 16.95 10.52 -5.26
N LEU A 142 15.85 9.97 -4.74
CA LEU A 142 14.96 9.06 -5.48
C LEU A 142 14.36 9.77 -6.70
N PHE A 143 13.80 10.96 -6.49
CA PHE A 143 13.20 11.73 -7.58
C PHE A 143 14.24 12.28 -8.57
N GLN A 144 15.46 12.59 -8.11
CA GLN A 144 16.55 12.95 -8.99
C GLN A 144 16.93 11.78 -9.92
N GLN A 145 16.99 10.55 -9.40
CA GLN A 145 17.27 9.36 -10.20
C GLN A 145 16.17 9.07 -11.22
N THR A 146 14.91 9.07 -10.80
CA THR A 146 13.78 8.80 -11.70
C THR A 146 13.63 9.87 -12.78
N ALA A 147 13.86 11.15 -12.44
CA ALA A 147 13.83 12.25 -13.42
C ALA A 147 14.93 12.12 -14.47
N ARG A 148 16.18 11.78 -14.08
CA ARG A 148 17.29 11.55 -15.02
C ARG A 148 17.01 10.42 -16.01
N LEU A 149 16.25 9.41 -15.57
CA LEU A 149 15.88 8.26 -16.38
C LEU A 149 14.54 8.44 -17.09
N SER A 150 13.87 9.58 -16.91
CA SER A 150 12.52 9.87 -17.41
C SER A 150 11.47 8.83 -16.97
N ILE A 151 11.62 8.26 -15.79
CA ILE A 151 10.71 7.27 -15.22
C ILE A 151 9.57 8.02 -14.49
N PRO A 152 8.30 7.85 -14.90
CA PRO A 152 7.17 8.43 -14.18
C PRO A 152 7.01 7.80 -12.80
N VAL A 153 6.71 8.67 -11.82
CA VAL A 153 6.46 8.27 -10.42
C VAL A 153 5.06 8.74 -10.03
N VAL A 154 4.34 7.91 -9.31
CA VAL A 154 3.08 8.27 -8.63
C VAL A 154 3.15 7.90 -7.16
N GLN A 155 2.73 8.82 -6.30
CA GLN A 155 2.58 8.61 -4.87
C GLN A 155 1.15 8.15 -4.58
N ALA A 156 0.98 7.18 -3.68
CA ALA A 156 -0.32 6.63 -3.33
C ALA A 156 -0.63 6.81 -1.83
N PHE A 157 -1.92 6.82 -1.46
CA PHE A 157 -2.43 7.01 -0.09
C PHE A 157 -2.10 8.37 0.52
N THR A 158 -1.83 9.37 -0.29
CA THR A 158 -1.52 10.74 0.14
C THR A 158 -1.99 11.73 -0.91
N LEU A 159 -2.05 13.01 -0.53
CA LEU A 159 -2.08 14.15 -1.44
C LEU A 159 -0.75 14.88 -1.36
N SER A 160 -0.34 15.51 -2.46
CA SER A 160 0.92 16.23 -2.54
C SER A 160 0.77 17.48 -3.41
N ASP A 161 1.24 18.61 -2.90
CA ASP A 161 1.21 19.88 -3.64
C ASP A 161 2.24 19.94 -4.76
N THR A 162 3.23 19.07 -4.73
CA THR A 162 4.41 19.15 -5.61
C THR A 162 4.57 17.97 -6.56
N ARG A 163 3.95 16.81 -6.27
CA ARG A 163 4.18 15.56 -7.01
C ARG A 163 2.90 14.88 -7.43
N PRO A 164 2.94 14.06 -8.49
CA PRO A 164 1.79 13.26 -8.88
C PRO A 164 1.38 12.30 -7.77
N CYS A 165 0.09 12.34 -7.40
CA CYS A 165 -0.43 11.55 -6.30
C CYS A 165 -1.86 11.07 -6.54
N VAL A 166 -2.19 9.96 -5.90
CA VAL A 166 -3.53 9.36 -5.85
C VAL A 166 -3.83 8.97 -4.41
N GLY A 167 -4.84 9.55 -3.82
CA GLY A 167 -5.16 9.24 -2.44
C GLY A 167 -6.21 10.15 -1.83
N PHE A 168 -6.07 10.40 -0.56
CA PHE A 168 -7.02 11.17 0.23
C PHE A 168 -6.29 12.05 1.26
N ASP A 169 -7.00 13.04 1.77
CA ASP A 169 -6.52 13.87 2.88
C ASP A 169 -6.57 13.05 4.19
N ASN A 170 -5.40 12.62 4.65
CA ASN A 170 -5.24 11.84 5.87
C ASN A 170 -5.60 12.65 7.13
N ALA A 171 -5.38 13.98 7.13
CA ALA A 171 -5.73 14.84 8.25
C ALA A 171 -7.25 15.01 8.35
N ASP A 172 -7.93 15.30 7.23
CA ASP A 172 -9.38 15.44 7.19
C ASP A 172 -10.08 14.12 7.56
N ALA A 173 -9.62 12.99 7.02
CA ALA A 173 -10.16 11.68 7.34
C ALA A 173 -10.09 11.37 8.86
N ALA A 174 -8.95 11.63 9.48
CA ALA A 174 -8.78 11.45 10.93
C ALA A 174 -9.58 12.48 11.75
N ALA A 175 -9.67 13.72 11.27
CA ALA A 175 -10.48 14.75 11.89
C ALA A 175 -11.98 14.41 11.89
N ARG A 176 -12.50 13.72 10.86
CA ARG A 176 -13.88 13.22 10.81
C ARG A 176 -14.16 12.21 11.92
N ALA A 177 -13.23 11.27 12.17
CA ALA A 177 -13.34 10.32 13.28
C ALA A 177 -13.38 11.05 14.65
N ALA A 178 -12.51 12.03 14.84
CA ALA A 178 -12.48 12.83 16.06
C ALA A 178 -13.75 13.67 16.23
N ASN A 179 -14.21 14.37 15.20
CA ASN A 179 -15.43 15.17 15.24
C ASN A 179 -16.65 14.33 15.60
N TYR A 180 -16.78 13.15 15.01
CA TYR A 180 -17.85 12.22 15.34
C TYR A 180 -17.86 11.85 16.83
N LEU A 181 -16.71 11.53 17.41
CA LEU A 181 -16.59 11.25 18.85
C LEU A 181 -16.92 12.49 19.71
N LEU A 182 -16.48 13.66 19.26
CA LEU A 182 -16.79 14.93 19.95
C LEU A 182 -18.29 15.26 19.89
N ASP A 183 -18.98 14.94 18.79
CA ASP A 183 -20.43 15.09 18.63
C ASP A 183 -21.20 14.11 19.53
N LEU A 184 -20.68 12.91 19.77
CA LEU A 184 -21.19 11.98 20.78
C LEU A 184 -21.00 12.47 22.22
N GLY A 185 -20.15 13.47 22.44
CA GLY A 185 -19.89 14.06 23.77
C GLY A 185 -18.56 13.64 24.40
N HIS A 186 -17.73 12.85 23.70
CA HIS A 186 -16.40 12.51 24.23
C HIS A 186 -15.49 13.74 24.32
N ARG A 187 -14.70 13.81 25.39
CA ARG A 187 -13.68 14.87 25.61
C ARG A 187 -12.32 14.28 26.00
N ARG A 188 -12.28 13.05 26.49
CA ARG A 188 -11.06 12.28 26.75
C ARG A 188 -10.89 11.26 25.65
N ILE A 189 -10.25 11.69 24.57
CA ILE A 189 -9.99 10.88 23.38
C ILE A 189 -8.50 10.57 23.36
N ALA A 190 -8.15 9.29 23.24
CA ALA A 190 -6.78 8.85 23.00
C ALA A 190 -6.55 8.61 21.50
N VAL A 191 -5.31 8.74 21.07
CA VAL A 191 -4.85 8.43 19.72
C VAL A 191 -3.76 7.37 19.81
N VAL A 192 -3.95 6.27 19.10
CA VAL A 192 -2.99 5.18 19.03
C VAL A 192 -2.59 5.01 17.55
N THR A 193 -1.35 5.39 17.23
CA THR A 193 -0.84 5.28 15.86
C THR A 193 0.38 4.36 15.81
N GLY A 194 0.63 3.77 14.64
CA GLY A 194 1.91 3.15 14.36
C GLY A 194 3.04 4.17 14.26
N ILE A 195 4.23 3.70 13.95
CA ILE A 195 5.45 4.49 13.77
C ILE A 195 5.14 5.78 13.01
N ARG A 196 5.58 6.93 13.56
CA ARG A 196 5.46 8.25 12.92
C ARG A 196 6.78 8.73 12.31
N LYS A 197 7.91 8.23 12.82
CA LYS A 197 9.20 8.52 12.23
C LYS A 197 9.24 7.89 10.83
N GLU A 198 9.58 8.70 9.84
CA GLU A 198 9.63 8.28 8.43
C GLU A 198 8.31 7.69 7.87
N ASN A 199 7.20 8.01 8.54
CA ASN A 199 5.83 7.70 8.14
C ASN A 199 4.95 8.94 8.29
N ASP A 200 4.83 9.70 7.22
CA ASP A 200 4.06 10.95 7.17
C ASP A 200 2.60 10.75 7.57
N ARG A 201 1.94 9.72 7.05
CA ARG A 201 0.50 9.47 7.25
C ARG A 201 0.12 9.26 8.72
N GLY A 202 0.96 8.55 9.51
CA GLY A 202 0.72 8.36 10.94
C GLY A 202 0.72 9.67 11.72
N GLY A 203 1.69 10.52 11.45
CA GLY A 203 1.79 11.86 12.06
C GLY A 203 0.65 12.78 11.61
N VAL A 204 0.33 12.80 10.31
CA VAL A 204 -0.75 13.61 9.73
C VAL A 204 -2.11 13.23 10.31
N ARG A 205 -2.42 11.94 10.48
CA ARG A 205 -3.66 11.46 11.12
C ARG A 205 -3.76 11.94 12.57
N ALA A 206 -2.70 11.76 13.35
CA ALA A 206 -2.68 12.23 14.74
C ALA A 206 -2.88 13.76 14.83
N GLY A 207 -2.22 14.52 13.95
CA GLY A 207 -2.41 15.96 13.81
C GLY A 207 -3.85 16.36 13.47
N GLY A 208 -4.51 15.61 12.57
CA GLY A 208 -5.92 15.81 12.22
C GLY A 208 -6.86 15.64 13.41
N VAL A 209 -6.66 14.60 14.24
CA VAL A 209 -7.41 14.39 15.48
C VAL A 209 -7.15 15.54 16.45
N ALA A 210 -5.89 15.91 16.67
CA ALA A 210 -5.50 16.99 17.58
C ALA A 210 -6.13 18.33 17.18
N ALA A 211 -6.09 18.66 15.88
CA ALA A 211 -6.69 19.88 15.33
C ALA A 211 -8.21 19.90 15.50
N ALA A 212 -8.90 18.77 15.26
CA ALA A 212 -10.34 18.67 15.49
C ALA A 212 -10.71 18.89 16.96
N MET A 213 -9.98 18.27 17.89
CA MET A 213 -10.17 18.46 19.31
C MET A 213 -9.92 19.90 19.74
N ALA A 214 -8.85 20.53 19.26
CA ALA A 214 -8.52 21.92 19.59
C ALA A 214 -9.63 22.90 19.15
N ARG A 215 -10.20 22.73 17.98
CA ARG A 215 -11.33 23.54 17.49
C ARG A 215 -12.58 23.43 18.38
N ARG A 216 -12.71 22.37 19.15
CA ARG A 216 -13.81 22.12 20.11
C ARG A 216 -13.42 22.35 21.57
N GLY A 217 -12.30 23.07 21.83
CA GLY A 217 -11.81 23.39 23.18
C GLY A 217 -11.33 22.17 23.97
N ALA A 218 -11.01 21.05 23.31
CA ALA A 218 -10.45 19.85 23.91
C ALA A 218 -9.00 19.64 23.42
N ARG A 219 -8.25 18.78 24.11
CA ARG A 219 -6.87 18.41 23.71
C ARG A 219 -6.60 16.94 23.99
N ILE A 220 -5.72 16.37 23.20
CA ILE A 220 -5.13 15.07 23.50
C ILE A 220 -4.16 15.28 24.68
N ARG A 221 -4.26 14.47 25.71
CA ARG A 221 -3.29 14.48 26.82
C ARG A 221 -2.02 13.76 26.37
N PRO A 222 -0.83 14.14 26.85
CA PRO A 222 0.41 13.44 26.49
C PRO A 222 0.34 11.91 26.67
N GLU A 223 -0.26 11.47 27.79
CA GLU A 223 -0.45 10.04 28.11
C GLU A 223 -1.49 9.34 27.24
N HIS A 224 -2.27 10.07 26.46
CA HIS A 224 -3.27 9.56 25.51
C HIS A 224 -2.81 9.63 24.06
N ASP A 225 -1.58 10.04 23.78
CA ASP A 225 -0.98 10.08 22.45
C ASP A 225 0.10 8.99 22.33
N LEU A 226 -0.30 7.79 21.92
CA LEU A 226 0.58 6.65 21.87
C LEU A 226 1.10 6.39 20.47
N ILE A 227 2.42 6.18 20.39
CA ILE A 227 3.11 5.67 19.19
C ILE A 227 3.57 4.26 19.51
N VAL A 228 3.06 3.29 18.76
CA VAL A 228 3.32 1.86 18.98
C VAL A 228 3.83 1.21 17.70
N SER A 229 4.23 -0.05 17.76
CA SER A 229 4.45 -0.86 16.56
C SER A 229 3.12 -1.14 15.84
N PHE A 230 3.17 -1.74 14.67
CA PHE A 230 1.96 -2.17 13.96
C PHE A 230 1.50 -3.54 14.46
N GLY A 231 0.21 -3.84 14.25
CA GLY A 231 -0.39 -5.14 14.50
C GLY A 231 -1.27 -5.20 15.75
N ILE A 232 -1.91 -6.35 15.91
CA ILE A 232 -2.92 -6.60 16.95
C ILE A 232 -2.31 -6.54 18.35
N ALA A 233 -1.14 -7.17 18.55
CA ALA A 233 -0.45 -7.19 19.83
C ALA A 233 -0.15 -5.79 20.36
N ALA A 234 0.31 -4.91 19.48
CA ALA A 234 0.58 -3.51 19.83
C ALA A 234 -0.70 -2.75 20.25
N GLY A 235 -1.84 -3.08 19.65
CA GLY A 235 -3.14 -2.55 20.08
C GLY A 235 -3.54 -3.01 21.47
N CYS A 236 -3.28 -4.29 21.81
CA CYS A 236 -3.50 -4.82 23.18
C CYS A 236 -2.63 -4.08 24.20
N ASP A 237 -1.34 -3.91 23.91
CA ASP A 237 -0.41 -3.21 24.81
C ASP A 237 -0.77 -1.74 24.97
N ALA A 238 -1.21 -1.08 23.91
CA ALA A 238 -1.67 0.29 23.95
C ALA A 238 -2.86 0.46 24.91
N LEU A 239 -3.85 -0.44 24.86
CA LEU A 239 -4.98 -0.35 25.79
C LEU A 239 -4.53 -0.56 27.24
N ARG A 240 -3.67 -1.55 27.52
CA ARG A 240 -3.11 -1.76 28.88
C ARG A 240 -2.45 -0.47 29.39
N GLN A 241 -1.61 0.15 28.58
CA GLN A 241 -0.93 1.40 28.91
C GLN A 241 -1.93 2.54 29.19
N LEU A 242 -2.96 2.70 28.34
CA LEU A 242 -3.99 3.74 28.50
C LEU A 242 -4.83 3.56 29.77
N MET A 243 -5.05 2.32 30.22
CA MET A 243 -5.87 2.02 31.40
C MET A 243 -5.08 2.06 32.71
N THR A 244 -3.76 1.88 32.67
CA THR A 244 -2.87 1.89 33.86
C THR A 244 -2.14 3.22 34.03
N GLY A 245 -2.23 4.14 33.08
CA GLY A 245 -1.59 5.47 33.13
C GLY A 245 -2.10 6.33 34.28
N GLY A 246 -1.26 7.27 34.75
CA GLY A 246 -1.48 8.10 35.97
C GLY A 246 -2.57 9.16 35.87
N GLY A 247 -3.57 9.03 35.02
CA GLY A 247 -4.66 9.97 34.86
C GLY A 247 -6.01 9.29 34.62
N PRO A 248 -7.12 10.08 34.51
CA PRO A 248 -8.41 9.51 34.17
C PRO A 248 -8.34 8.88 32.76
N PRO A 249 -8.75 7.58 32.61
CA PRO A 249 -8.64 6.86 31.36
C PRO A 249 -9.43 7.53 30.23
N PRO A 250 -9.07 7.29 28.97
CA PRO A 250 -9.84 7.79 27.83
C PRO A 250 -11.24 7.16 27.82
N THR A 251 -12.20 7.87 27.25
CA THR A 251 -13.55 7.34 26.97
C THR A 251 -13.72 6.95 25.53
N ALA A 252 -12.76 7.32 24.67
CA ALA A 252 -12.72 6.90 23.27
C ALA A 252 -11.27 6.81 22.80
N ILE A 253 -11.03 5.93 21.84
CA ILE A 253 -9.73 5.73 21.19
C ILE A 253 -9.91 5.84 19.67
N VAL A 254 -9.08 6.65 19.02
CA VAL A 254 -8.90 6.66 17.57
C VAL A 254 -7.61 5.90 17.25
N CYS A 255 -7.74 4.78 16.57
CA CYS A 255 -6.64 3.94 16.13
C CYS A 255 -6.21 4.31 14.71
N GLY A 256 -4.91 4.40 14.46
CA GLY A 256 -4.36 4.71 13.14
C GLY A 256 -4.53 3.60 12.10
N THR A 257 -4.90 2.38 12.52
CA THR A 257 -5.26 1.23 11.66
C THR A 257 -6.30 0.36 12.34
N ASP A 258 -7.05 -0.42 11.57
CA ASP A 258 -8.00 -1.40 12.12
C ASP A 258 -7.29 -2.51 12.90
N GLN A 259 -6.08 -2.92 12.52
CA GLN A 259 -5.32 -3.93 13.27
C GLN A 259 -5.03 -3.48 14.71
N LEU A 260 -4.70 -2.19 14.91
CA LEU A 260 -4.56 -1.63 16.25
C LEU A 260 -5.90 -1.61 17.00
N ALA A 261 -6.98 -1.24 16.31
CA ALA A 261 -8.33 -1.25 16.89
C ALA A 261 -8.77 -2.68 17.29
N PHE A 262 -8.43 -3.69 16.51
CA PHE A 262 -8.69 -5.10 16.86
C PHE A 262 -7.97 -5.49 18.15
N GLY A 263 -6.71 -5.11 18.30
CA GLY A 263 -5.97 -5.31 19.53
C GLY A 263 -6.63 -4.63 20.73
N VAL A 264 -7.06 -3.38 20.56
CA VAL A 264 -7.80 -2.65 21.60
C VAL A 264 -9.10 -3.37 21.97
N LEU A 265 -9.89 -3.86 21.01
CA LEU A 265 -11.14 -4.57 21.26
C LEU A 265 -10.90 -5.92 21.96
N ILE A 266 -9.90 -6.68 21.53
CA ILE A 266 -9.51 -7.97 22.15
C ILE A 266 -9.13 -7.75 23.60
N GLU A 267 -8.27 -6.78 23.88
CA GLU A 267 -7.80 -6.49 25.22
C GLU A 267 -8.92 -5.90 26.10
N ALA A 268 -9.78 -5.05 25.54
CA ALA A 268 -10.95 -4.51 26.26
C ALA A 268 -11.85 -5.66 26.74
N ARG A 269 -12.11 -6.64 25.87
CA ARG A 269 -12.88 -7.84 26.22
C ARG A 269 -12.18 -8.67 27.31
N ALA A 270 -10.87 -8.85 27.23
CA ALA A 270 -10.10 -9.59 28.23
C ALA A 270 -10.12 -8.93 29.60
N GLN A 271 -10.16 -7.59 29.64
CA GLN A 271 -10.26 -6.80 30.89
C GLN A 271 -11.70 -6.54 31.35
N GLY A 272 -12.73 -7.05 30.66
CA GLY A 272 -14.13 -6.79 31.00
C GLY A 272 -14.54 -5.32 30.79
N ILE A 273 -13.86 -4.59 29.91
CA ILE A 273 -14.21 -3.21 29.55
C ILE A 273 -15.29 -3.28 28.48
N ASP A 274 -16.44 -2.72 28.79
CA ASP A 274 -17.58 -2.68 27.88
C ASP A 274 -17.34 -1.71 26.70
N VAL A 275 -17.37 -2.25 25.48
CA VAL A 275 -17.32 -1.49 24.24
C VAL A 275 -18.66 -1.69 23.51
N PRO A 276 -19.41 -0.63 23.25
CA PRO A 276 -19.03 0.78 23.34
C PRO A 276 -19.37 1.49 24.66
N GLY A 277 -20.01 0.82 25.65
CA GLY A 277 -20.60 1.49 26.82
C GLY A 277 -19.61 2.27 27.67
N ARG A 278 -18.45 1.71 27.99
CA ARG A 278 -17.38 2.38 28.76
C ARG A 278 -16.28 3.00 27.90
N LEU A 279 -16.05 2.42 26.71
CA LEU A 279 -14.98 2.82 25.81
C LEU A 279 -15.48 2.74 24.36
N SER A 280 -15.43 3.86 23.66
CA SER A 280 -15.64 3.90 22.20
C SER A 280 -14.32 3.65 21.46
N VAL A 281 -14.36 2.88 20.36
CA VAL A 281 -13.18 2.56 19.54
C VAL A 281 -13.47 2.86 18.09
N ILE A 282 -12.59 3.63 17.44
CA ILE A 282 -12.61 3.87 15.98
C ILE A 282 -11.31 3.35 15.37
N GLY A 283 -11.44 2.60 14.27
CA GLY A 283 -10.36 2.12 13.44
C GLY A 283 -10.06 3.02 12.24
N PHE A 284 -9.20 2.53 11.35
CA PHE A 284 -8.84 3.19 10.11
C PHE A 284 -8.48 2.12 9.07
N ASN A 285 -9.09 2.14 7.92
CA ASN A 285 -8.95 1.44 6.65
C ASN A 285 -10.23 0.71 6.20
N ASP A 286 -11.11 0.27 7.12
CA ASP A 286 -12.27 -0.58 6.88
C ASP A 286 -11.88 -1.94 6.28
N SER A 287 -11.02 -2.65 7.02
CA SER A 287 -10.64 -4.02 6.66
C SER A 287 -11.84 -4.97 6.65
N ASP A 288 -11.74 -6.08 5.92
CA ASP A 288 -12.86 -7.03 5.76
C ASP A 288 -13.40 -7.55 7.09
N TYR A 289 -12.55 -7.67 8.10
CA TYR A 289 -12.96 -8.14 9.43
C TYR A 289 -13.74 -7.12 10.25
N ALA A 290 -13.61 -5.82 9.95
CA ALA A 290 -14.17 -4.73 10.77
C ALA A 290 -15.69 -4.87 10.97
N ALA A 291 -16.42 -5.32 9.96
CA ALA A 291 -17.88 -5.51 10.03
C ALA A 291 -18.32 -6.74 10.84
N TYR A 292 -17.42 -7.72 11.04
CA TYR A 292 -17.75 -9.02 11.63
C TYR A 292 -17.27 -9.19 13.07
N LEU A 293 -16.65 -8.16 13.64
CA LEU A 293 -16.26 -8.15 15.05
C LEU A 293 -17.48 -8.04 15.98
N SER A 294 -17.26 -8.30 17.23
CA SER A 294 -18.24 -8.09 18.31
C SER A 294 -17.65 -7.18 19.39
N PRO A 295 -18.03 -5.89 19.42
CA PRO A 295 -18.93 -5.19 18.49
C PRO A 295 -18.31 -4.94 17.11
N PRO A 296 -19.11 -4.74 16.03
CA PRO A 296 -18.63 -4.33 14.73
C PRO A 296 -17.93 -2.98 14.80
N LEU A 297 -16.75 -2.87 14.15
CA LEU A 297 -15.86 -1.71 14.29
C LEU A 297 -16.32 -0.52 13.45
N THR A 298 -16.55 0.61 14.10
CA THR A 298 -16.61 1.94 13.46
C THR A 298 -15.22 2.30 12.96
N THR A 299 -15.07 2.71 11.70
CA THR A 299 -13.77 2.93 11.08
C THR A 299 -13.81 3.96 9.95
N ILE A 300 -12.66 4.44 9.53
CA ILE A 300 -12.52 5.23 8.30
C ILE A 300 -12.28 4.25 7.14
N ARG A 301 -13.18 4.24 6.16
CA ARG A 301 -12.99 3.48 4.92
C ARG A 301 -12.04 4.18 3.99
N VAL A 302 -11.01 3.45 3.55
CA VAL A 302 -10.08 3.86 2.50
C VAL A 302 -10.35 3.00 1.26
N HIS A 303 -10.60 3.64 0.12
CA HIS A 303 -10.88 2.95 -1.14
C HIS A 303 -9.60 2.49 -1.84
N ALA A 304 -8.85 1.60 -1.19
CA ALA A 304 -7.52 1.16 -1.62
C ALA A 304 -7.49 0.61 -3.06
N SER A 305 -8.50 -0.18 -3.45
CA SER A 305 -8.60 -0.69 -4.81
C SER A 305 -8.80 0.42 -5.86
N GLU A 306 -9.49 1.50 -5.51
CA GLU A 306 -9.64 2.66 -6.40
C GLU A 306 -8.33 3.43 -6.53
N ILE A 307 -7.61 3.60 -5.42
CA ILE A 307 -6.26 4.18 -5.43
C ILE A 307 -5.34 3.38 -6.37
N GLY A 308 -5.35 2.05 -6.27
CA GLY A 308 -4.54 1.19 -7.12
C GLY A 308 -4.92 1.29 -8.61
N ARG A 309 -6.23 1.32 -8.93
CA ARG A 309 -6.70 1.50 -10.32
C ARG A 309 -6.29 2.86 -10.89
N ALA A 310 -6.49 3.93 -10.14
CA ALA A 310 -6.14 5.27 -10.58
C ALA A 310 -4.62 5.45 -10.75
N ALA A 311 -3.82 4.83 -9.87
CA ALA A 311 -2.36 4.81 -10.03
C ALA A 311 -1.92 4.05 -11.29
N ALA A 312 -2.58 2.91 -11.63
CA ALA A 312 -2.32 2.21 -12.88
C ALA A 312 -2.64 3.06 -14.10
N GLN A 313 -3.79 3.71 -14.11
CA GLN A 313 -4.22 4.61 -15.19
C GLN A 313 -3.23 5.76 -15.37
N TYR A 314 -2.82 6.39 -14.26
CA TYR A 314 -1.81 7.46 -14.31
C TYR A 314 -0.49 6.98 -14.92
N LEU A 315 0.06 5.87 -14.44
CA LEU A 315 1.34 5.34 -14.93
C LEU A 315 1.26 4.95 -16.41
N LEU A 316 0.21 4.22 -16.83
CA LEU A 316 0.01 3.82 -18.21
C LEU A 316 -0.09 5.04 -19.14
N ALA A 317 -0.87 6.04 -18.77
CA ALA A 317 -1.00 7.28 -19.55
C ALA A 317 0.34 8.01 -19.67
N ARG A 318 1.09 8.13 -18.57
CA ARG A 318 2.41 8.78 -18.57
C ARG A 318 3.44 8.04 -19.40
N MET A 319 3.48 6.71 -19.31
CA MET A 319 4.37 5.87 -20.13
C MET A 319 4.02 5.93 -21.62
N ALA A 320 2.75 6.16 -21.95
CA ALA A 320 2.27 6.39 -23.31
C ALA A 320 2.43 7.84 -23.80
N GLY A 321 3.03 8.73 -23.00
CA GLY A 321 3.19 10.14 -23.35
C GLY A 321 1.90 10.96 -23.34
N GLN A 322 0.83 10.45 -22.74
CA GLN A 322 -0.46 11.12 -22.65
C GLN A 322 -0.49 12.14 -21.50
N PRO A 323 -1.30 13.19 -21.60
CA PRO A 323 -1.51 14.13 -20.51
C PRO A 323 -2.20 13.46 -19.32
N THR A 324 -1.79 13.85 -18.10
CA THR A 324 -2.35 13.33 -16.86
C THR A 324 -2.61 14.46 -15.87
N VAL A 325 -3.59 14.26 -14.98
CA VAL A 325 -3.77 15.14 -13.83
C VAL A 325 -2.68 14.83 -12.79
N ARG A 326 -2.23 15.87 -12.09
CA ARG A 326 -1.21 15.70 -11.03
C ARG A 326 -1.78 15.01 -9.81
N GLU A 327 -3.01 15.34 -9.43
CA GLU A 327 -3.66 14.85 -8.22
C GLU A 327 -4.98 14.16 -8.56
N THR A 328 -5.18 12.97 -7.97
CA THR A 328 -6.47 12.26 -8.00
C THR A 328 -6.93 12.04 -6.56
N LEU A 329 -7.93 12.83 -6.16
CA LEU A 329 -8.56 12.70 -4.84
C LEU A 329 -9.57 11.54 -4.86
N ILE A 330 -9.42 10.60 -3.92
CA ILE A 330 -10.36 9.51 -3.65
C ILE A 330 -10.79 9.66 -2.18
N PRO A 331 -11.97 10.23 -1.91
CA PRO A 331 -12.39 10.55 -0.54
C PRO A 331 -12.46 9.32 0.36
N ALA A 332 -11.99 9.47 1.60
CA ALA A 332 -12.21 8.48 2.65
C ALA A 332 -13.54 8.76 3.35
N GLU A 333 -14.18 7.73 3.92
CA GLU A 333 -15.51 7.79 4.53
C GLU A 333 -15.49 7.28 5.96
N LEU A 334 -16.28 7.90 6.85
CA LEU A 334 -16.54 7.35 8.19
C LEU A 334 -17.66 6.32 8.09
N ILE A 335 -17.39 5.09 8.45
CA ILE A 335 -18.34 3.99 8.52
C ILE A 335 -18.69 3.74 9.99
N VAL A 336 -19.87 4.19 10.39
CA VAL A 336 -20.36 4.02 11.77
C VAL A 336 -20.94 2.62 11.95
N ARG A 337 -20.50 1.93 13.00
CA ARG A 337 -20.96 0.60 13.40
C ARG A 337 -21.22 0.54 14.91
N GLY A 338 -20.97 -0.61 15.56
CA GLY A 338 -21.33 -0.89 16.95
C GLY A 338 -20.27 -0.55 18.01
N SER A 339 -19.07 -0.13 17.63
CA SER A 339 -17.97 0.09 18.60
C SER A 339 -17.91 1.50 19.19
N THR A 340 -18.93 2.32 18.95
CA THR A 340 -18.99 3.71 19.43
C THR A 340 -20.38 4.04 19.98
N ALA A 341 -20.42 4.77 21.10
CA ALA A 341 -21.62 5.29 21.74
C ALA A 341 -21.29 6.57 22.52
N PRO A 342 -22.29 7.37 22.95
CA PRO A 342 -22.03 8.47 23.88
C PRO A 342 -21.35 8.00 25.17
N PRO A 343 -20.42 8.78 25.75
CA PRO A 343 -19.77 8.41 26.99
C PRO A 343 -20.76 8.31 28.14
N LEU A 344 -20.56 7.34 29.03
CA LEU A 344 -21.32 7.28 30.27
C LEU A 344 -21.18 8.64 30.99
N ARG A 345 -22.30 9.29 31.24
CA ARG A 345 -22.31 10.50 32.07
C ARG A 345 -21.80 10.12 33.45
N ALA A 346 -20.75 10.80 33.94
CA ALA A 346 -20.42 10.72 35.33
C ALA A 346 -21.71 11.01 36.14
N ARG A 347 -22.15 10.04 36.93
CA ARG A 347 -23.27 10.29 37.85
C ARG A 347 -22.85 11.54 38.70
N ARG A 348 -23.51 12.67 38.50
CA ARG A 348 -23.44 13.75 39.46
C ARG A 348 -23.95 13.13 40.77
N ASN A 349 -23.07 12.96 41.75
CA ASN A 349 -23.52 12.76 43.11
C ASN A 349 -24.45 13.93 43.43
N LYS A 350 -25.73 13.64 43.52
CA LYS A 350 -26.74 14.52 44.11
C LYS A 350 -26.69 14.28 45.63
N ASP A 351 -25.61 14.58 46.27
CA ASP A 351 -25.48 14.68 47.71
C ASP A 351 -24.31 15.64 47.96
N ASP A 352 -24.62 16.93 47.92
CA ASP A 352 -24.03 18.04 48.66
C ASP A 352 -25.04 19.19 48.66
#